data_b2999db10cc376250ad8a6fd5beb4c37
#
_entry.id   b2999db10cc376250ad8a6fd5beb4c37
#
_cell.length_a   1.000
_cell.length_b   1.000
_cell.length_c   1.000
_cell.angle_alpha   90.00
_cell.angle_beta   90.00
_cell.angle_gamma   90.00
#
_symmetry.space_group_name_H-M   'P 1'
#
loop_
_entity.id
_entity.type
_entity.pdbx_description
1 polymer ?
#
loop_
_entity_poly.entity_id
_entity_poly.type
_entity_poly.pdbx_seq_one_letter_code
_entity_poly.pdbx_strand_id
1 'polypeptide(L)'
;MYNKSISKIDIVQDIAKELPVPPVISYFLCDCWYVSEKIINTFAAKGFRTIGALKTNRMLYPFGFKKKLSEFAVLLSVTCSDFNLVTVKNQKYYVYRYEGKLNGIENAVVLLSYPEKAFGNPKALRAFLSTDVSLSTDEILSHYACRWPIEIFFRQCKVHLALDGYQIRSAQGIRRYWLLMSLAHYMCVAGNGEFCSFENGYHQISNIIQMEKYRYLFQCAKASTDFDSFIKLAV
;
A
#
# COMPACT_ATOMS: atom_id res chain seq x y z
N MET A 1 7.96 16.12 -19.18
CA MET A 1 9.22 16.45 -18.49
C MET A 1 8.99 16.29 -17.00
N TYR A 2 9.68 15.38 -16.34
CA TYR A 2 9.73 15.34 -14.89
C TYR A 2 10.50 16.57 -14.42
N ASN A 3 9.84 17.48 -13.73
CA ASN A 3 10.51 18.63 -13.16
C ASN A 3 11.41 18.11 -12.02
N LYS A 4 12.72 18.05 -12.24
CA LYS A 4 13.71 17.50 -11.30
C LYS A 4 13.74 18.22 -9.93
N SER A 5 12.98 19.30 -9.77
CA SER A 5 12.93 20.13 -8.56
C SER A 5 11.85 19.73 -7.54
N ILE A 6 10.86 18.89 -7.91
CA ILE A 6 9.76 18.52 -7.02
C ILE A 6 10.07 17.17 -6.35
N SER A 7 10.18 17.16 -5.02
CA SER A 7 10.42 15.92 -4.27
C SER A 7 9.13 15.09 -4.14
N LYS A 8 9.28 13.77 -3.89
CA LYS A 8 8.13 12.91 -3.57
C LYS A 8 7.35 13.39 -2.34
N ILE A 9 8.02 14.01 -1.39
CA ILE A 9 7.42 14.60 -0.19
C ILE A 9 6.52 15.76 -0.57
N ASP A 10 6.97 16.67 -1.44
CA ASP A 10 6.18 17.81 -1.89
C ASP A 10 4.93 17.36 -2.66
N ILE A 11 5.06 16.34 -3.52
CA ILE A 11 3.91 15.76 -4.24
C ILE A 11 2.86 15.22 -3.24
N VAL A 12 3.28 14.47 -2.22
CA VAL A 12 2.35 13.92 -1.21
C VAL A 12 1.70 15.04 -0.39
N GLN A 13 2.42 16.12 -0.10
CA GLN A 13 1.83 17.28 0.57
C GLN A 13 0.79 17.99 -0.29
N ASP A 14 1.06 18.14 -1.58
CA ASP A 14 0.10 18.77 -2.49
C ASP A 14 -1.16 17.91 -2.63
N ILE A 15 -1.01 16.60 -2.74
CA ILE A 15 -2.16 15.67 -2.69
C ILE A 15 -2.93 15.83 -1.39
N ALA A 16 -2.26 15.90 -0.23
CA ALA A 16 -2.91 16.06 1.05
C ALA A 16 -3.72 17.35 1.17
N LYS A 17 -3.25 18.45 0.58
CA LYS A 17 -3.97 19.74 0.54
C LYS A 17 -5.30 19.67 -0.24
N GLU A 18 -5.34 18.82 -1.28
CA GLU A 18 -6.54 18.62 -2.11
C GLU A 18 -7.57 17.68 -1.47
N LEU A 19 -7.17 16.90 -0.44
CA LEU A 19 -8.10 15.98 0.22
C LEU A 19 -9.19 16.74 0.97
N PRO A 20 -10.44 16.26 0.94
CA PRO A 20 -11.50 16.78 1.79
C PRO A 20 -11.21 16.46 3.26
N VAL A 21 -11.72 17.30 4.16
CA VAL A 21 -11.71 17.00 5.59
C VAL A 21 -12.58 15.77 5.83
N PRO A 22 -12.06 14.73 6.49
CA PRO A 22 -12.84 13.50 6.71
C PRO A 22 -13.98 13.76 7.72
N PRO A 23 -15.19 13.23 7.47
CA PRO A 23 -16.34 13.40 8.39
C PRO A 23 -16.23 12.52 9.65
N VAL A 24 -15.33 11.56 9.65
CA VAL A 24 -15.06 10.64 10.77
C VAL A 24 -13.55 10.52 11.01
N ILE A 25 -13.16 9.95 12.14
CA ILE A 25 -11.74 9.67 12.43
C ILE A 25 -11.16 8.83 11.30
N SER A 26 -10.16 9.38 10.63
CA SER A 26 -9.54 8.76 9.45
C SER A 26 -8.02 8.74 9.58
N TYR A 27 -7.42 7.68 9.03
CA TYR A 27 -6.00 7.42 9.15
C TYR A 27 -5.29 7.50 7.80
N PHE A 28 -4.19 8.24 7.76
CA PHE A 28 -3.23 8.20 6.67
C PHE A 28 -2.25 7.05 6.93
N LEU A 29 -2.29 6.02 6.08
CA LEU A 29 -1.42 4.85 6.18
C LEU A 29 -0.24 4.99 5.21
N CYS A 30 0.99 4.91 5.72
CA CYS A 30 2.16 5.09 4.86
C CYS A 30 3.34 4.17 5.22
N ASP A 31 4.26 4.04 4.28
CA ASP A 31 5.53 3.37 4.53
C ASP A 31 6.55 4.31 5.20
N CYS A 32 7.72 3.77 5.53
CA CYS A 32 8.76 4.50 6.25
C CYS A 32 9.38 5.68 5.48
N TRP A 33 9.13 5.82 4.18
CA TRP A 33 9.60 6.94 3.37
C TRP A 33 8.79 8.22 3.60
N TYR A 34 7.51 8.07 3.96
CA TYR A 34 6.58 9.18 4.12
C TYR A 34 6.34 9.57 5.58
N VAL A 35 6.91 8.86 6.55
CA VAL A 35 6.84 9.24 7.97
C VAL A 35 7.85 10.35 8.26
N SER A 36 7.43 11.58 8.07
CA SER A 36 8.19 12.80 8.42
C SER A 36 7.26 13.79 9.09
N GLU A 37 7.82 14.65 9.97
CA GLU A 37 7.09 15.72 10.64
C GLU A 37 6.26 16.54 9.65
N LYS A 38 6.88 16.93 8.53
CA LYS A 38 6.26 17.74 7.48
C LYS A 38 5.00 17.08 6.90
N ILE A 39 5.04 15.78 6.58
CA ILE A 39 3.88 15.05 6.06
C ILE A 39 2.83 14.86 7.15
N ILE A 40 3.24 14.41 8.35
CA ILE A 40 2.33 14.20 9.47
C ILE A 40 1.53 15.46 9.77
N ASN A 41 2.20 16.63 9.86
CA ASN A 41 1.55 17.90 10.13
C ASN A 41 0.61 18.33 9.00
N THR A 42 0.96 18.03 7.73
CA THR A 42 0.09 18.33 6.59
C THR A 42 -1.21 17.51 6.64
N PHE A 43 -1.12 16.21 6.93
CA PHE A 43 -2.30 15.36 7.08
C PHE A 43 -3.10 15.69 8.35
N ALA A 44 -2.42 16.00 9.47
CA ALA A 44 -3.06 16.41 10.71
C ALA A 44 -3.87 17.71 10.54
N ALA A 45 -3.36 18.69 9.79
CA ALA A 45 -4.09 19.91 9.45
C ALA A 45 -5.38 19.67 8.65
N LYS A 46 -5.50 18.49 8.00
CA LYS A 46 -6.71 18.04 7.31
C LYS A 46 -7.59 17.10 8.14
N GLY A 47 -7.23 16.88 9.42
CA GLY A 47 -8.00 16.01 10.31
C GLY A 47 -7.67 14.52 10.23
N PHE A 48 -6.61 14.14 9.52
CA PHE A 48 -6.15 12.75 9.48
C PHE A 48 -5.14 12.47 10.60
N ARG A 49 -5.25 11.32 11.23
CA ARG A 49 -4.20 10.74 12.07
C ARG A 49 -3.29 9.86 11.22
N THR A 50 -2.02 9.75 11.58
CA THR A 50 -1.04 8.99 10.77
C THR A 50 -0.65 7.69 11.45
N ILE A 51 -0.70 6.58 10.70
CA ILE A 51 -0.11 5.30 11.08
C ILE A 51 0.88 4.91 9.98
N GLY A 52 2.14 4.68 10.35
CA GLY A 52 3.19 4.39 9.36
C GLY A 52 4.30 3.50 9.87
N ALA A 53 5.01 2.84 8.95
CA ALA A 53 6.24 2.14 9.30
C ALA A 53 7.35 3.14 9.64
N LEU A 54 8.26 2.76 10.52
CA LEU A 54 9.44 3.53 10.86
C LEU A 54 10.72 2.83 10.41
N LYS A 55 11.70 3.62 9.99
CA LYS A 55 13.08 3.14 9.85
C LYS A 55 13.66 2.91 11.24
N THR A 56 14.32 1.78 11.45
CA THR A 56 14.86 1.40 12.77
C THR A 56 16.04 2.26 13.23
N ASN A 57 16.55 3.14 12.37
CA ASN A 57 17.57 4.15 12.73
C ASN A 57 17.00 5.46 13.27
N ARG A 58 15.66 5.58 13.39
CA ARG A 58 15.02 6.75 14.00
C ARG A 58 15.36 6.87 15.49
N MET A 59 15.36 8.10 15.97
CA MET A 59 15.69 8.41 17.37
C MET A 59 14.40 8.56 18.19
N LEU A 60 14.35 7.88 19.32
CA LEU A 60 13.36 8.11 20.36
C LEU A 60 14.05 8.54 21.68
N TYR A 61 13.25 8.90 22.66
CA TYR A 61 13.74 9.50 23.91
C TYR A 61 13.19 8.73 25.13
N PRO A 62 13.46 7.42 25.28
CA PRO A 62 13.03 6.66 26.44
C PRO A 62 13.71 7.22 27.68
N PHE A 63 12.90 7.51 28.73
CA PHE A 63 13.39 8.08 29.98
C PHE A 63 14.22 9.37 29.80
N GLY A 64 13.97 10.14 28.73
CA GLY A 64 14.73 11.35 28.40
C GLY A 64 16.05 11.14 27.65
N PHE A 65 16.50 9.90 27.46
CA PHE A 65 17.75 9.57 26.78
C PHE A 65 17.52 9.33 25.28
N LYS A 66 18.34 9.98 24.46
CA LYS A 66 18.30 9.80 23.00
C LYS A 66 18.88 8.45 22.59
N LYS A 67 18.08 7.58 21.99
CA LYS A 67 18.47 6.23 21.52
C LYS A 67 17.89 5.96 20.14
N LYS A 68 18.62 5.19 19.31
CA LYS A 68 18.05 4.63 18.08
C LYS A 68 17.04 3.51 18.41
N LEU A 69 15.99 3.41 17.60
CA LEU A 69 15.01 2.33 17.74
C LEU A 69 15.66 0.95 17.78
N SER A 70 16.61 0.68 16.87
CA SER A 70 17.31 -0.61 16.83
C SER A 70 18.15 -0.88 18.09
N GLU A 71 18.83 0.11 18.61
CA GLU A 71 19.64 -0.01 19.83
C GLU A 71 18.74 -0.22 21.05
N PHE A 72 17.64 0.51 21.13
CA PHE A 72 16.67 0.36 22.20
C PHE A 72 15.99 -1.02 22.19
N ALA A 73 15.60 -1.51 21.00
CA ALA A 73 15.02 -2.84 20.85
C ALA A 73 15.96 -3.96 21.30
N VAL A 74 17.27 -3.84 21.05
CA VAL A 74 18.27 -4.80 21.53
C VAL A 74 18.36 -4.79 23.05
N LEU A 75 18.36 -3.61 23.68
CA LEU A 75 18.38 -3.52 25.15
C LEU A 75 17.16 -4.19 25.78
N LEU A 76 15.96 -3.96 25.21
CA LEU A 76 14.72 -4.56 25.69
C LEU A 76 14.66 -6.06 25.46
N SER A 77 15.21 -6.56 24.36
CA SER A 77 15.17 -8.01 24.05
C SER A 77 15.96 -8.87 25.02
N VAL A 78 16.91 -8.29 25.74
CA VAL A 78 17.69 -9.00 26.79
C VAL A 78 16.83 -9.32 28.02
N THR A 79 15.84 -8.48 28.33
CA THR A 79 14.99 -8.65 29.51
C THR A 79 13.71 -9.43 29.22
N CYS A 80 13.28 -9.53 27.96
CA CYS A 80 12.06 -10.20 27.45
C CYS A 80 10.73 -9.79 28.14
N SER A 81 10.77 -9.13 29.29
CA SER A 81 9.60 -8.89 30.15
C SER A 81 8.65 -7.82 29.59
N ASP A 82 9.13 -6.98 28.71
CA ASP A 82 8.38 -5.78 28.27
C ASP A 82 7.68 -5.98 26.90
N PHE A 83 7.86 -7.16 26.29
CA PHE A 83 7.19 -7.51 25.05
C PHE A 83 5.92 -8.31 25.30
N ASN A 84 4.82 -7.85 24.71
CA ASN A 84 3.55 -8.57 24.74
C ASN A 84 3.36 -9.38 23.46
N LEU A 85 2.80 -10.58 23.57
CA LEU A 85 2.44 -11.40 22.42
C LEU A 85 1.11 -10.92 21.84
N VAL A 86 1.13 -10.52 20.58
CA VAL A 86 -0.01 -9.96 19.83
C VAL A 86 -0.26 -10.82 18.59
N THR A 87 -1.52 -11.09 18.28
CA THR A 87 -1.90 -11.85 17.08
C THR A 87 -2.58 -10.94 16.05
N VAL A 88 -1.98 -10.81 14.88
CA VAL A 88 -2.53 -10.02 13.75
C VAL A 88 -2.66 -10.92 12.53
N LYS A 89 -3.85 -11.03 11.96
CA LYS A 89 -4.13 -11.88 10.77
C LYS A 89 -3.55 -13.30 10.91
N ASN A 90 -3.80 -13.96 12.03
CA ASN A 90 -3.33 -15.32 12.36
C ASN A 90 -1.79 -15.47 12.48
N GLN A 91 -1.05 -14.38 12.57
CA GLN A 91 0.39 -14.39 12.84
C GLN A 91 0.69 -13.76 14.19
N LYS A 92 1.63 -14.35 14.93
CA LYS A 92 2.01 -13.92 16.26
C LYS A 92 3.27 -13.07 16.22
N TYR A 93 3.26 -11.99 17.01
CA TYR A 93 4.36 -11.03 17.11
C TYR A 93 4.61 -10.68 18.56
N TYR A 94 5.86 -10.56 18.95
CA TYR A 94 6.26 -9.91 20.19
C TYR A 94 6.34 -8.41 19.93
N VAL A 95 5.55 -7.63 20.64
CA VAL A 95 5.42 -6.19 20.44
C VAL A 95 5.68 -5.43 21.75
N TYR A 96 6.60 -4.49 21.70
CA TYR A 96 6.81 -3.49 22.74
C TYR A 96 6.16 -2.17 22.33
N ARG A 97 5.39 -1.55 23.24
CA ARG A 97 4.74 -0.26 23.05
C ARG A 97 5.50 0.81 23.81
N TYR A 98 5.98 1.80 23.11
CA TYR A 98 6.51 3.04 23.63
C TYR A 98 5.54 4.16 23.32
N GLU A 99 5.27 5.04 24.30
CA GLU A 99 4.51 6.27 24.09
C GLU A 99 5.36 7.45 24.55
N GLY A 100 5.51 8.45 23.69
CA GLY A 100 6.31 9.62 23.99
C GLY A 100 6.93 10.26 22.76
N LYS A 101 7.98 11.05 23.01
CA LYS A 101 8.65 11.84 21.99
C LYS A 101 9.45 10.99 21.01
N LEU A 102 9.25 11.24 19.74
CA LEU A 102 10.07 10.78 18.63
C LEU A 102 10.67 12.01 17.93
N ASN A 103 11.85 11.88 17.31
CA ASN A 103 12.49 13.02 16.65
C ASN A 103 11.55 13.67 15.61
N GLY A 104 11.19 14.94 15.83
CA GLY A 104 10.23 15.70 15.02
C GLY A 104 8.74 15.45 15.34
N ILE A 105 8.40 14.68 16.40
CA ILE A 105 7.02 14.42 16.83
C ILE A 105 6.98 14.43 18.35
N GLU A 106 6.18 15.33 18.96
CA GLU A 106 6.17 15.55 20.40
C GLU A 106 5.58 14.38 21.18
N ASN A 107 4.50 13.77 20.67
CA ASN A 107 3.90 12.58 21.29
C ASN A 107 3.36 11.63 20.22
N ALA A 108 3.75 10.36 20.31
CA ALA A 108 3.30 9.30 19.43
C ALA A 108 3.46 7.94 20.12
N VAL A 109 2.68 6.97 19.66
CA VAL A 109 2.93 5.56 19.96
C VAL A 109 3.92 5.02 18.95
N VAL A 110 4.96 4.37 19.45
CA VAL A 110 5.90 3.59 18.64
C VAL A 110 5.83 2.13 19.06
N LEU A 111 5.57 1.25 18.09
CA LEU A 111 5.56 -0.20 18.30
C LEU A 111 6.86 -0.79 17.74
N LEU A 112 7.59 -1.54 18.57
CA LEU A 112 8.72 -2.36 18.15
C LEU A 112 8.23 -3.80 18.06
N SER A 113 8.26 -4.40 16.88
CA SER A 113 7.64 -5.69 16.61
C SER A 113 8.64 -6.70 16.04
N TYR A 114 8.62 -7.90 16.58
CA TYR A 114 9.32 -9.06 16.05
C TYR A 114 8.33 -10.19 15.75
N PRO A 115 8.46 -10.89 14.62
CA PRO A 115 7.76 -12.16 14.44
C PRO A 115 8.12 -13.13 15.58
N GLU A 116 7.17 -13.92 16.08
CA GLU A 116 7.39 -14.86 17.19
C GLU A 116 8.63 -15.76 16.97
N LYS A 117 8.76 -16.29 15.75
CA LYS A 117 9.88 -17.20 15.38
C LYS A 117 11.24 -16.50 15.20
N ALA A 118 11.27 -15.18 15.21
CA ALA A 118 12.48 -14.38 14.95
C ALA A 118 12.68 -13.29 16.04
N PHE A 119 12.18 -13.55 17.24
CA PHE A 119 12.36 -12.65 18.38
C PHE A 119 13.85 -12.40 18.66
N GLY A 120 14.21 -11.14 18.90
CA GLY A 120 15.59 -10.73 19.16
C GLY A 120 16.49 -10.66 17.92
N ASN A 121 16.04 -11.09 16.74
CA ASN A 121 16.82 -10.94 15.51
C ASN A 121 16.71 -9.49 14.98
N PRO A 122 17.81 -8.70 14.95
CA PRO A 122 17.77 -7.30 14.53
C PRO A 122 17.26 -7.10 13.09
N LYS A 123 17.46 -8.09 12.20
CA LYS A 123 16.98 -8.03 10.81
C LYS A 123 15.47 -8.23 10.70
N ALA A 124 14.87 -8.86 11.69
CA ALA A 124 13.43 -9.11 11.76
C ALA A 124 12.66 -7.98 12.45
N LEU A 125 13.35 -7.04 13.12
CA LEU A 125 12.74 -5.90 13.77
C LEU A 125 11.95 -5.06 12.76
N ARG A 126 10.70 -4.78 13.10
CA ARG A 126 9.86 -3.79 12.43
C ARG A 126 9.39 -2.77 13.45
N ALA A 127 9.28 -1.52 13.01
CA ALA A 127 8.79 -0.45 13.87
C ALA A 127 7.65 0.27 13.18
N PHE A 128 6.63 0.63 13.96
CA PHE A 128 5.44 1.34 13.49
C PHE A 128 5.20 2.56 14.38
N LEU A 129 4.59 3.57 13.80
CA LEU A 129 4.18 4.80 14.49
C LEU A 129 2.68 4.98 14.37
N SER A 130 2.06 5.45 15.45
CA SER A 130 0.72 6.06 15.41
C SER A 130 0.77 7.43 16.07
N THR A 131 0.19 8.45 15.42
CA THR A 131 -0.06 9.75 16.05
C THR A 131 -1.34 9.75 16.89
N ASP A 132 -2.14 8.69 16.78
CA ASP A 132 -3.27 8.45 17.66
C ASP A 132 -2.81 7.58 18.84
N VAL A 133 -2.64 8.22 20.00
CA VAL A 133 -2.18 7.53 21.23
C VAL A 133 -3.30 6.75 21.92
N SER A 134 -4.56 7.00 21.56
CA SER A 134 -5.72 6.31 22.14
C SER A 134 -5.90 4.88 21.60
N LEU A 135 -5.31 4.55 20.44
CA LEU A 135 -5.39 3.23 19.86
C LEU A 135 -4.59 2.20 20.66
N SER A 136 -5.14 1.02 20.82
CA SER A 136 -4.43 -0.16 21.32
C SER A 136 -3.36 -0.64 20.32
N THR A 137 -2.46 -1.49 20.77
CA THR A 137 -1.42 -2.10 19.92
C THR A 137 -2.03 -2.91 18.78
N ASP A 138 -3.09 -3.68 19.05
CA ASP A 138 -3.79 -4.49 18.05
C ASP A 138 -4.47 -3.65 16.98
N GLU A 139 -5.10 -2.55 17.38
CA GLU A 139 -5.75 -1.61 16.45
C GLU A 139 -4.73 -0.95 15.53
N ILE A 140 -3.60 -0.46 16.07
CA ILE A 140 -2.54 0.14 15.26
C ILE A 140 -2.03 -0.83 14.20
N LEU A 141 -1.73 -2.08 14.59
CA LEU A 141 -1.22 -3.09 13.68
C LEU A 141 -2.28 -3.53 12.66
N SER A 142 -3.53 -3.64 13.08
CA SER A 142 -4.65 -3.99 12.20
C SER A 142 -4.91 -2.89 11.16
N HIS A 143 -4.92 -1.63 11.57
CA HIS A 143 -5.02 -0.49 10.65
C HIS A 143 -3.84 -0.46 9.68
N TYR A 144 -2.60 -0.63 10.17
CA TYR A 144 -1.44 -0.65 9.29
C TYR A 144 -1.51 -1.78 8.26
N ALA A 145 -2.04 -2.94 8.65
CA ALA A 145 -2.22 -4.08 7.75
C ALA A 145 -3.18 -3.79 6.58
N CYS A 146 -4.07 -2.77 6.70
CA CYS A 146 -4.93 -2.31 5.61
C CYS A 146 -4.15 -1.57 4.50
N ARG A 147 -2.87 -1.26 4.69
CA ARG A 147 -2.00 -0.72 3.63
C ARG A 147 -1.59 -1.77 2.60
N TRP A 148 -1.53 -3.05 2.99
CA TRP A 148 -1.04 -4.14 2.15
C TRP A 148 -1.77 -4.34 0.81
N PRO A 149 -3.08 -4.09 0.67
CA PRO A 149 -3.80 -4.16 -0.61
C PRO A 149 -3.18 -3.33 -1.73
N ILE A 150 -2.48 -2.23 -1.43
CA ILE A 150 -1.77 -1.43 -2.44
C ILE A 150 -0.67 -2.26 -3.14
N GLU A 151 0.07 -3.07 -2.39
CA GLU A 151 1.13 -3.93 -2.93
C GLU A 151 0.55 -5.07 -3.75
N ILE A 152 -0.59 -5.62 -3.31
CA ILE A 152 -1.35 -6.64 -4.06
C ILE A 152 -1.83 -6.05 -5.39
N PHE A 153 -2.43 -4.86 -5.38
CA PHE A 153 -2.87 -4.15 -6.59
C PHE A 153 -1.72 -3.99 -7.59
N PHE A 154 -0.58 -3.45 -7.18
CA PHE A 154 0.57 -3.29 -8.07
C PHE A 154 1.11 -4.61 -8.61
N ARG A 155 1.13 -5.66 -7.79
CA ARG A 155 1.54 -6.99 -8.21
C ARG A 155 0.59 -7.56 -9.28
N GLN A 156 -0.72 -7.49 -9.05
CA GLN A 156 -1.75 -7.95 -9.99
C GLN A 156 -1.67 -7.17 -11.31
N CYS A 157 -1.53 -5.85 -11.24
CA CYS A 157 -1.37 -5.01 -12.41
C CYS A 157 -0.10 -5.34 -13.22
N LYS A 158 1.02 -5.64 -12.56
CA LYS A 158 2.26 -6.05 -13.24
C LYS A 158 2.13 -7.41 -13.92
N VAL A 159 1.57 -8.38 -13.22
CA VAL A 159 1.51 -9.77 -13.70
C VAL A 159 0.46 -9.94 -14.80
N HIS A 160 -0.71 -9.29 -14.66
CA HIS A 160 -1.87 -9.57 -15.52
C HIS A 160 -2.24 -8.40 -16.46
N LEU A 161 -1.92 -7.16 -16.12
CA LEU A 161 -2.35 -5.97 -16.85
C LEU A 161 -1.18 -5.18 -17.46
N ALA A 162 0.01 -5.78 -17.54
CA ALA A 162 1.21 -5.22 -18.16
C ALA A 162 1.57 -3.79 -17.67
N LEU A 163 1.47 -3.53 -16.34
CA LEU A 163 1.75 -2.21 -15.75
C LEU A 163 3.11 -1.63 -16.16
N ASP A 164 4.12 -2.45 -16.35
CA ASP A 164 5.49 -2.11 -16.75
C ASP A 164 5.84 -2.55 -18.17
N GLY A 165 4.86 -3.09 -18.93
CA GLY A 165 5.06 -3.60 -20.29
C GLY A 165 4.84 -2.57 -21.41
N TYR A 166 4.40 -1.33 -21.09
CA TYR A 166 4.13 -0.33 -22.11
C TYR A 166 5.38 0.39 -22.62
N GLN A 167 5.36 0.77 -23.90
CA GLN A 167 6.44 1.56 -24.56
C GLN A 167 6.04 3.02 -24.79
N ILE A 168 5.07 3.54 -24.06
CA ILE A 168 4.55 4.90 -24.21
C ILE A 168 5.55 5.90 -23.61
N ARG A 169 5.95 6.92 -24.38
CA ARG A 169 6.92 7.93 -23.95
C ARG A 169 6.27 9.25 -23.52
N SER A 170 5.04 9.54 -23.93
CA SER A 170 4.37 10.79 -23.56
C SER A 170 3.77 10.71 -22.15
N ALA A 171 3.95 11.75 -21.34
CA ALA A 171 3.38 11.81 -19.99
C ALA A 171 1.85 11.67 -20.00
N GLN A 172 1.17 12.24 -20.99
CA GLN A 172 -0.28 12.12 -21.14
C GLN A 172 -0.69 10.68 -21.47
N GLY A 173 0.04 10.02 -22.38
CA GLY A 173 -0.20 8.62 -22.73
C GLY A 173 -0.02 7.69 -21.53
N ILE A 174 1.03 7.90 -20.74
CA ILE A 174 1.27 7.14 -19.50
C ILE A 174 0.11 7.33 -18.51
N ARG A 175 -0.35 8.56 -18.28
CA ARG A 175 -1.49 8.82 -17.39
C ARG A 175 -2.77 8.11 -17.85
N ARG A 176 -3.08 8.15 -19.14
CA ARG A 176 -4.24 7.48 -19.74
C ARG A 176 -4.12 5.95 -19.61
N TYR A 177 -2.93 5.41 -19.87
CA TYR A 177 -2.66 3.98 -19.70
C TYR A 177 -2.92 3.52 -18.26
N TRP A 178 -2.41 4.26 -17.27
CA TRP A 178 -2.63 3.95 -15.85
C TRP A 178 -4.11 4.03 -15.46
N LEU A 179 -4.84 4.99 -16.01
CA LEU A 179 -6.28 5.11 -15.75
C LEU A 179 -7.04 3.91 -16.32
N LEU A 180 -6.75 3.52 -17.57
CA LEU A 180 -7.36 2.33 -18.21
C LEU A 180 -7.00 1.04 -17.47
N MET A 181 -5.75 0.89 -17.06
CA MET A 181 -5.31 -0.26 -16.26
C MET A 181 -6.05 -0.32 -14.90
N SER A 182 -6.20 0.83 -14.22
CA SER A 182 -6.93 0.90 -12.95
C SER A 182 -8.41 0.55 -13.14
N LEU A 183 -9.02 0.99 -14.24
CA LEU A 183 -10.38 0.63 -14.61
C LEU A 183 -10.50 -0.87 -14.89
N ALA A 184 -9.57 -1.46 -15.65
CA ALA A 184 -9.54 -2.89 -15.93
C ALA A 184 -9.40 -3.71 -14.64
N HIS A 185 -8.52 -3.29 -13.73
CA HIS A 185 -8.41 -3.91 -12.40
C HIS A 185 -9.72 -3.84 -11.62
N TYR A 186 -10.36 -2.66 -11.60
CA TYR A 186 -11.66 -2.48 -10.95
C TYR A 186 -12.73 -3.41 -11.53
N MET A 187 -12.81 -3.53 -12.85
CA MET A 187 -13.75 -4.45 -13.53
C MET A 187 -13.52 -5.90 -13.11
N CYS A 188 -12.25 -6.33 -12.97
CA CYS A 188 -11.94 -7.67 -12.48
C CYS A 188 -12.42 -7.91 -11.03
N VAL A 189 -12.35 -6.89 -10.17
CA VAL A 189 -12.74 -7.01 -8.77
C VAL A 189 -14.25 -6.82 -8.58
N ALA A 190 -14.87 -5.93 -9.35
CA ALA A 190 -16.31 -5.64 -9.26
C ALA A 190 -17.20 -6.74 -9.86
N GLY A 191 -16.66 -7.59 -10.76
CA GLY A 191 -17.40 -8.68 -11.39
C GLY A 191 -18.73 -8.21 -12.01
N ASN A 192 -19.74 -9.06 -11.96
CA ASN A 192 -21.11 -8.79 -12.45
C ASN A 192 -22.00 -8.14 -11.36
N GLY A 193 -21.46 -7.20 -10.58
CA GLY A 193 -22.19 -6.49 -9.51
C GLY A 193 -21.91 -7.00 -8.11
N GLU A 194 -21.15 -8.09 -7.98
CA GLU A 194 -20.64 -8.59 -6.70
C GLU A 194 -19.11 -8.55 -6.69
N PHE A 195 -18.53 -8.11 -5.57
CA PHE A 195 -17.08 -8.10 -5.42
C PHE A 195 -16.55 -9.53 -5.36
N CYS A 196 -15.57 -9.82 -6.21
CA CYS A 196 -14.90 -11.13 -6.26
C CYS A 196 -13.38 -10.99 -6.12
N SER A 197 -12.67 -12.12 -6.01
CA SER A 197 -11.21 -12.07 -6.08
C SER A 197 -10.77 -11.62 -7.47
N PHE A 198 -9.68 -10.86 -7.53
CA PHE A 198 -9.14 -10.37 -8.81
C PHE A 198 -8.90 -11.52 -9.81
N GLU A 199 -8.34 -12.63 -9.35
CA GLU A 199 -8.05 -13.80 -10.20
C GLU A 199 -9.33 -14.36 -10.83
N ASN A 200 -10.39 -14.53 -10.05
CA ASN A 200 -11.68 -15.03 -10.55
C ASN A 200 -12.27 -14.07 -11.58
N GLY A 201 -12.32 -12.78 -11.28
CA GLY A 201 -12.85 -11.80 -12.22
C GLY A 201 -12.00 -11.65 -13.47
N TYR A 202 -10.68 -11.70 -13.35
CA TYR A 202 -9.77 -11.68 -14.51
C TYR A 202 -10.03 -12.87 -15.45
N HIS A 203 -10.17 -14.09 -14.91
CA HIS A 203 -10.49 -15.26 -15.72
C HIS A 203 -11.88 -15.17 -16.37
N GLN A 204 -12.90 -14.70 -15.65
CA GLN A 204 -14.23 -14.50 -16.21
C GLN A 204 -14.23 -13.50 -17.36
N ILE A 205 -13.62 -12.32 -17.18
CA ILE A 205 -13.53 -11.29 -18.23
C ILE A 205 -12.71 -11.79 -19.42
N SER A 206 -11.57 -12.45 -19.16
CA SER A 206 -10.74 -13.04 -20.23
C SER A 206 -11.52 -14.04 -21.08
N ASN A 207 -12.31 -14.91 -20.45
CA ASN A 207 -13.16 -15.87 -21.14
C ASN A 207 -14.24 -15.15 -21.98
N ILE A 208 -14.88 -14.12 -21.46
CA ILE A 208 -15.87 -13.33 -22.20
C ILE A 208 -15.23 -12.71 -23.44
N ILE A 209 -14.08 -12.04 -23.29
CA ILE A 209 -13.35 -11.43 -24.42
C ILE A 209 -12.98 -12.47 -25.46
N GLN A 210 -12.51 -13.65 -25.03
CA GLN A 210 -12.13 -14.73 -25.96
C GLN A 210 -13.33 -15.28 -26.69
N MET A 211 -14.46 -15.45 -26.03
CA MET A 211 -15.72 -15.89 -26.66
C MET A 211 -16.24 -14.86 -27.67
N GLU A 212 -16.17 -13.57 -27.34
CA GLU A 212 -16.54 -12.50 -28.30
C GLU A 212 -15.63 -12.48 -29.53
N LYS A 213 -14.31 -12.70 -29.32
CA LYS A 213 -13.37 -12.85 -30.42
C LYS A 213 -13.72 -14.03 -31.34
N TYR A 214 -14.06 -15.19 -30.78
CA TYR A 214 -14.49 -16.35 -31.58
C TYR A 214 -15.81 -16.09 -32.31
N ARG A 215 -16.77 -15.41 -31.66
CA ARG A 215 -18.03 -15.01 -32.28
C ARG A 215 -17.80 -14.09 -33.49
N TYR A 216 -16.92 -13.09 -33.32
CA TYR A 216 -16.52 -12.19 -34.40
C TYR A 216 -15.87 -12.94 -35.55
N LEU A 217 -14.88 -13.81 -35.31
CA LEU A 217 -14.22 -14.62 -36.33
C LEU A 217 -15.21 -15.52 -37.07
N PHE A 218 -16.14 -16.12 -36.35
CA PHE A 218 -17.19 -16.96 -36.97
C PHE A 218 -18.12 -16.14 -37.87
N GLN A 219 -18.46 -14.89 -37.47
CA GLN A 219 -19.24 -14.00 -38.33
C GLN A 219 -18.46 -13.60 -39.60
N CYS A 220 -17.19 -13.27 -39.48
CA CYS A 220 -16.34 -13.00 -40.63
C CYS A 220 -16.24 -14.19 -41.57
N ALA A 221 -16.07 -15.38 -41.04
CA ALA A 221 -16.03 -16.61 -41.85
C ALA A 221 -17.35 -16.86 -42.60
N LYS A 222 -18.50 -16.61 -41.97
CA LYS A 222 -19.81 -16.71 -42.63
C LYS A 222 -20.03 -15.70 -43.74
N ALA A 223 -19.44 -14.49 -43.59
CA ALA A 223 -19.58 -13.42 -44.58
C ALA A 223 -18.57 -13.53 -45.75
N SER A 224 -17.59 -14.42 -45.63
CA SER A 224 -16.52 -14.57 -46.61
C SER A 224 -16.83 -15.65 -47.61
N THR A 225 -16.41 -15.46 -48.88
CA THR A 225 -16.53 -16.44 -49.98
C THR A 225 -15.31 -17.33 -50.10
N ASP A 226 -14.15 -16.88 -49.64
CA ASP A 226 -12.87 -17.55 -49.72
C ASP A 226 -11.96 -17.10 -48.55
N PHE A 227 -10.79 -17.75 -48.40
CA PHE A 227 -9.87 -17.50 -47.31
C PHE A 227 -9.30 -16.09 -47.33
N ASP A 228 -8.97 -15.51 -48.50
CA ASP A 228 -8.40 -14.19 -48.60
C ASP A 228 -9.42 -13.11 -48.21
N SER A 229 -10.68 -13.31 -48.57
CA SER A 229 -11.79 -12.45 -48.11
C SER A 229 -12.00 -12.53 -46.61
N PHE A 230 -11.89 -13.73 -46.02
CA PHE A 230 -11.97 -13.95 -44.59
C PHE A 230 -10.85 -13.18 -43.84
N ILE A 231 -9.59 -13.32 -44.29
CA ILE A 231 -8.45 -12.66 -43.64
C ILE A 231 -8.63 -11.13 -43.69
N LYS A 232 -9.12 -10.56 -44.78
CA LYS A 232 -9.37 -9.10 -44.88
C LYS A 232 -10.42 -8.59 -43.89
N LEU A 233 -11.39 -9.42 -43.53
CA LEU A 233 -12.44 -9.07 -42.55
C LEU A 233 -12.02 -9.35 -41.10
N ALA A 234 -11.15 -10.33 -40.87
CA ALA A 234 -10.77 -10.82 -39.52
C ALA A 234 -9.57 -10.11 -38.93
N VAL A 235 -8.75 -9.39 -39.71
CA VAL A 235 -7.57 -8.64 -39.31
C VAL A 235 -7.90 -7.16 -39.26
#